data_7e71340dbce3927fdb3aad137e40ac14
#
_entry.id   7e71340dbce3927fdb3aad137e40ac14
#
_cell.length_a   1.000
_cell.length_b   1.000
_cell.length_c   1.000
_cell.angle_alpha   90.00
_cell.angle_beta   90.00
_cell.angle_gamma   90.00
#
_symmetry.space_group_name_H-M   'P 1'
#
loop_
_entity.id
_entity.type
_entity.pdbx_description
1 polymer ?
#
loop_
_entity_poly.entity_id
_entity_poly.type
_entity_poly.pdbx_seq_one_letter_code
_entity_poly.pdbx_strand_id
1 'polypeptide(L)' 'MSSIENKVCIKILDRAEIGEKKYATTMERTDLSEIEWLIHAQEEAMDLAIYLEKLIQIKTNERANKRVVENQGGKG' A
#
# COMPACT_ATOMS: atom_id res chain seq x y z
N MET A 1 -6.12 20.12 -8.49
CA MET A 1 -5.39 18.92 -8.06
C MET A 1 -4.62 18.32 -9.22
N SER A 2 -3.50 17.68 -8.94
CA SER A 2 -2.70 17.02 -9.95
C SER A 2 -3.40 15.73 -10.45
N SER A 3 -2.90 15.19 -11.55
CA SER A 3 -3.41 13.90 -12.06
C SER A 3 -3.13 12.75 -11.09
N ILE A 4 -2.05 12.84 -10.31
CA ILE A 4 -1.74 11.84 -9.28
C ILE A 4 -2.79 11.87 -8.18
N GLU A 5 -3.09 13.07 -7.67
CA GLU A 5 -4.10 13.22 -6.63
C GLU A 5 -5.48 12.79 -7.11
N ASN A 6 -5.84 13.14 -8.34
CA ASN A 6 -7.11 12.73 -8.93
C ASN A 6 -7.22 11.20 -9.02
N LYS A 7 -6.15 10.52 -9.43
CA LYS A 7 -6.14 9.06 -9.49
C LYS A 7 -6.33 8.42 -8.11
N VAL A 8 -5.71 9.00 -7.09
CA VAL A 8 -5.89 8.50 -5.71
C VAL A 8 -7.34 8.66 -5.27
N CYS A 9 -7.95 9.80 -5.57
CA CYS A 9 -9.36 10.04 -5.23
C CYS A 9 -10.27 9.01 -5.89
N ILE A 10 -10.06 8.72 -7.17
CA ILE A 10 -10.84 7.71 -7.89
C ILE A 10 -10.67 6.33 -7.25
N LYS A 11 -9.45 5.97 -6.91
CA LYS A 11 -9.17 4.68 -6.26
C LYS A 11 -9.84 4.57 -4.89
N ILE A 12 -9.88 5.67 -4.14
CA ILE A 12 -10.56 5.69 -2.84
C ILE A 12 -12.05 5.45 -3.03
N LEU A 13 -12.67 6.12 -3.99
CA LEU A 13 -14.09 5.93 -4.28
C LEU A 13 -14.40 4.49 -4.73
N ASP A 14 -13.55 3.93 -5.59
CA ASP A 14 -13.71 2.55 -6.03
C ASP A 14 -13.60 1.56 -4.88
N ARG A 15 -12.63 1.77 -3.98
CA ARG A 15 -12.47 0.93 -2.80
C ARG A 15 -13.68 1.03 -1.87
N ALA A 16 -14.21 2.22 -1.69
CA ALA A 16 -15.39 2.44 -0.87
C ALA A 16 -16.59 1.67 -1.41
N GLU A 17 -16.79 1.71 -2.73
CA GLU A 17 -17.87 0.98 -3.38
C GLU A 17 -17.72 -0.54 -3.23
N ILE A 18 -16.52 -1.05 -3.45
CA ILE A 18 -16.23 -2.48 -3.29
C ILE A 18 -16.47 -2.92 -1.85
N GLY A 19 -16.00 -2.15 -0.88
CA GLY A 19 -16.19 -2.45 0.54
C GLY A 19 -17.66 -2.44 0.94
N GLU A 20 -18.41 -1.47 0.44
CA GLU A 20 -19.83 -1.34 0.69
C GLU A 20 -20.61 -2.54 0.14
N LYS A 21 -20.27 -3.00 -1.06
CA LYS A 21 -20.89 -4.19 -1.64
C LYS A 21 -20.51 -5.47 -0.90
N LYS A 22 -19.25 -5.58 -0.51
CA LYS A 22 -18.74 -6.78 0.16
C LYS A 22 -19.28 -6.96 1.57
N TYR A 23 -19.36 -5.87 2.33
CA TYR A 23 -19.73 -5.91 3.75
C TYR A 23 -21.12 -5.36 4.02
N ALA A 24 -21.82 -4.86 3.00
CA ALA A 24 -23.16 -4.29 3.09
C ALA A 24 -23.24 -3.14 4.13
N THR A 25 -22.16 -2.37 4.25
CA THR A 25 -22.11 -1.26 5.19
C THR A 25 -21.07 -0.24 4.74
N THR A 26 -21.10 0.94 5.35
CA THR A 26 -20.14 2.01 5.11
C THR A 26 -19.39 2.33 6.40
N MET A 27 -18.50 3.32 6.33
CA MET A 27 -17.78 3.80 7.51
C MET A 27 -18.69 4.51 8.53
N GLU A 28 -19.93 4.77 8.16
CA GLU A 28 -20.90 5.39 9.08
C GLU A 28 -21.52 4.37 10.04
N ARG A 29 -21.18 3.09 9.89
CA ARG A 29 -21.65 2.04 10.80
C ARG A 29 -21.27 2.36 12.26
N THR A 30 -22.14 1.97 13.19
CA THR A 30 -21.93 2.25 14.61
C THR A 30 -21.86 0.98 15.47
N ASP A 31 -21.77 -0.18 14.85
CA ASP A 31 -21.74 -1.47 15.55
C ASP A 31 -20.35 -1.87 16.06
N LEU A 32 -19.28 -1.15 15.63
CA LEU A 32 -17.94 -1.39 16.11
C LEU A 32 -17.59 -0.44 17.24
N SER A 33 -16.94 -0.97 18.27
CA SER A 33 -16.41 -0.16 19.35
C SER A 33 -15.18 0.62 18.91
N GLU A 34 -14.80 1.60 19.70
CA GLU A 34 -13.59 2.38 19.45
C GLU A 34 -12.36 1.51 19.37
N ILE A 35 -12.22 0.53 20.27
CA ILE A 35 -11.06 -0.38 20.24
C ILE A 35 -11.06 -1.27 18.99
N GLU A 36 -12.23 -1.68 18.53
CA GLU A 36 -12.32 -2.46 17.29
C GLU A 36 -11.87 -1.64 16.08
N TRP A 37 -12.25 -0.35 16.01
CA TRP A 37 -11.77 0.55 14.97
C TRP A 37 -10.26 0.73 15.03
N LEU A 38 -9.70 0.86 16.24
CA LEU A 38 -8.25 0.98 16.42
C LEU A 38 -7.52 -0.28 15.94
N ILE A 39 -8.06 -1.45 16.23
CA ILE A 39 -7.48 -2.71 15.78
C ILE A 39 -7.50 -2.79 14.25
N HIS A 40 -8.60 -2.44 13.62
CA HIS A 40 -8.68 -2.43 12.16
C HIS A 40 -7.66 -1.47 11.56
N ALA A 41 -7.51 -0.28 12.13
CA ALA A 41 -6.53 0.71 11.66
C ALA A 41 -5.11 0.17 11.81
N GLN A 42 -4.82 -0.50 12.92
CA GLN A 42 -3.51 -1.09 13.15
C GLN A 42 -3.19 -2.18 12.11
N GLU A 43 -4.16 -3.03 11.83
CA GLU A 43 -3.99 -4.08 10.80
C GLU A 43 -3.64 -3.48 9.44
N GLU A 44 -4.34 -2.41 9.05
CA GLU A 44 -4.06 -1.70 7.79
C GLU A 44 -2.64 -1.12 7.79
N ALA A 45 -2.22 -0.54 8.91
CA ALA A 45 -0.88 0.03 9.03
C ALA A 45 0.20 -1.04 8.94
N MET A 46 -0.04 -2.21 9.53
CA MET A 46 0.89 -3.33 9.45
C MET A 46 0.99 -3.86 8.03
N ASP A 47 -0.12 -3.98 7.32
CA ASP A 47 -0.14 -4.39 5.92
C ASP A 47 0.67 -3.42 5.06
N LEU A 48 0.50 -2.12 5.30
CA LEU A 48 1.28 -1.10 4.60
C LEU A 48 2.77 -1.28 4.86
N ALA A 49 3.17 -1.55 6.10
CA ALA A 49 4.56 -1.77 6.43
C ALA A 49 5.14 -2.98 5.70
N ILE A 50 4.37 -4.05 5.56
CA ILE A 50 4.77 -5.26 4.82
C ILE A 50 4.97 -4.94 3.34
N TYR A 51 4.04 -4.22 2.72
CA TYR A 51 4.17 -3.81 1.32
C TYR A 51 5.41 -2.94 1.11
N LEU A 52 5.65 -2.02 2.02
CA LEU A 52 6.82 -1.15 1.94
C LEU A 52 8.12 -1.95 2.02
N GLU A 53 8.19 -2.92 2.94
CA GLU A 53 9.38 -3.76 3.06
C GLU A 53 9.62 -4.57 1.78
N LYS A 54 8.56 -5.11 1.19
CA LYS A 54 8.66 -5.81 -0.09
C LYS A 54 9.27 -4.92 -1.16
N LEU A 55 8.77 -3.69 -1.28
CA LEU A 55 9.26 -2.74 -2.26
C LEU A 55 10.71 -2.33 -2.00
N ILE A 56 11.07 -2.12 -0.73
CA ILE A 56 12.43 -1.80 -0.35
C ILE A 56 13.38 -2.93 -0.77
N GLN A 57 13.00 -4.17 -0.52
CA GLN A 57 13.83 -5.31 -0.90
C GLN A 57 13.98 -5.45 -2.41
N ILE A 58 12.90 -5.24 -3.15
CA ILE A 58 12.97 -5.25 -4.62
C ILE A 58 13.96 -4.20 -5.11
N LYS A 59 13.86 -2.97 -4.61
CA LYS A 59 14.74 -1.88 -5.01
C LYS A 59 16.18 -2.11 -4.56
N THR A 60 16.37 -2.65 -3.39
CA THR A 60 17.70 -2.98 -2.86
C THR A 60 18.36 -4.05 -3.73
N ASN A 61 17.61 -5.09 -4.10
CA ASN A 61 18.12 -6.15 -4.96
C ASN A 61 18.45 -5.64 -6.36
N GLU A 62 17.62 -4.78 -6.93
CA GLU A 62 17.90 -4.15 -8.21
C GLU A 62 19.20 -3.35 -8.18
N ARG A 63 19.40 -2.56 -7.13
CA ARG A 63 20.63 -1.77 -6.98
C ARG A 63 21.84 -2.65 -6.84
N ALA A 64 21.75 -3.73 -6.08
CA ALA A 64 22.84 -4.69 -5.92
C ALA A 64 23.19 -5.36 -7.26
N ASN A 65 22.19 -5.81 -8.01
CA ASN A 65 22.39 -6.44 -9.31
C ASN A 65 23.01 -5.46 -10.30
N LYS A 66 22.52 -4.24 -10.34
CA LYS A 66 23.06 -3.20 -11.21
C LYS A 66 24.51 -2.90 -10.86
N ARG A 67 24.84 -2.81 -9.57
CA ARG A 67 26.19 -2.55 -9.11
C ARG A 67 27.17 -3.66 -9.54
N VAL A 68 26.72 -4.91 -9.40
CA VAL A 68 27.52 -6.06 -9.83
C VAL A 68 27.78 -6.01 -11.34
N VAL A 69 26.75 -5.76 -12.12
CA VAL A 69 26.88 -5.65 -13.58
C VAL A 69 27.81 -4.53 -13.97
N GLU A 70 27.69 -3.36 -13.35
CA GLU A 70 28.57 -2.22 -13.62
C GLU A 70 30.02 -2.54 -13.31
N ASN A 71 30.30 -3.21 -12.20
CA ASN A 71 31.64 -3.61 -11.83
C ASN A 71 32.24 -4.60 -12.83
N GLN A 72 31.46 -5.56 -13.29
CA GLN A 72 31.90 -6.51 -14.29
C GLN A 72 32.19 -5.83 -15.63
N GLY A 73 31.32 -4.91 -16.01
CA GLY A 73 31.50 -4.13 -17.23
C GLY A 73 32.75 -3.26 -17.17
N GLY A 74 33.05 -2.70 -16.01
CA GLY A 74 34.21 -1.85 -15.79
C GLY A 74 35.53 -2.60 -15.90
N LYS A 75 35.50 -3.90 -15.70
CA LYS A 75 36.69 -4.74 -15.79
C LYS A 75 36.95 -5.25 -17.21
N GLY A 76 35.93 -5.23 -18.00
CA GLY A 76 36.04 -5.62 -19.41
C GLY A 76 36.70 -4.55 -20.21
#